data_eb004b29dd24d45dbefa7083f85c806a
#
_entry.id   eb004b29dd24d45dbefa7083f85c806a
#
_cell.length_a   1.000
_cell.length_b   1.000
_cell.length_c   1.000
_cell.angle_alpha   90.00
_cell.angle_beta   90.00
_cell.angle_gamma   90.00
#
_symmetry.space_group_name_H-M   'P 1'
#
loop_
_entity.id
_entity.type
_entity.pdbx_description
1 polymer ?
#
loop_
_entity_poly.entity_id
_entity_poly.type
_entity_poly.pdbx_seq_one_letter_code
_entity_poly.pdbx_strand_id
1 'polypeptide(L)'
;PAAFPNLLANGANGVAVGMATSIPPHNATELCDGLLHLLKSPKARTETLIKYIPGPDFPNGGEIIEDDQSIITSYKTGRGSFCLRANWKTEQLPHGQYQIVVNSIPYQVQKAKLVEKIADLIDEKKIPWLADIIDESTEDIRVVLVPRSRTIDAESLMEILFKSCDLESRVPLNLNVLTKGKVPEVLSLRGALNAFLEHRFEVLRRRTKDKKSKVELRIEILEGFRVVYLNLDSVIKIIRESEDPETEMKRKWKINTTQINAILTMRLRQLRKLEEIAIESEYTSLNSDLKDLNKILK
;
A
#
# COMPACT_ATOMS: atom_id res chain seq x y z
N PRO A 1 -1.31 -10.56 -1.12
CA PRO A 1 -2.04 -9.35 -1.52
C PRO A 1 -1.66 -8.18 -0.62
N ALA A 2 -1.48 -6.99 -1.20
CA ALA A 2 -1.12 -5.80 -0.46
C ALA A 2 -2.20 -5.42 0.57
N ALA A 3 -1.78 -5.03 1.77
CA ALA A 3 -2.69 -4.61 2.83
C ALA A 3 -3.15 -3.15 2.68
N PHE A 4 -2.38 -2.33 1.97
CA PHE A 4 -2.63 -0.92 1.65
C PHE A 4 -2.46 -0.69 0.13
N PRO A 5 -2.86 0.45 -0.43
CA PRO A 5 -2.83 0.73 -1.87
C PRO A 5 -1.41 0.97 -2.39
N ASN A 6 -0.58 -0.07 -2.35
CA ASN A 6 0.86 -0.03 -2.63
C ASN A 6 1.20 0.56 -4.00
N LEU A 7 0.38 0.30 -5.02
CA LEU A 7 0.60 0.83 -6.38
C LEU A 7 0.62 2.36 -6.42
N LEU A 8 -0.30 3.01 -5.72
CA LEU A 8 -0.36 4.47 -5.64
C LEU A 8 0.62 5.03 -4.62
N ALA A 9 0.80 4.35 -3.47
CA ALA A 9 1.68 4.85 -2.41
C ALA A 9 3.16 4.87 -2.85
N ASN A 10 3.65 3.79 -3.46
CA ASN A 10 5.05 3.73 -3.92
C ASN A 10 5.23 4.21 -5.36
N GLY A 11 4.12 4.35 -6.11
CA GLY A 11 4.19 4.58 -7.54
C GLY A 11 4.66 3.36 -8.32
N ALA A 12 4.67 3.50 -9.63
CA ALA A 12 5.18 2.48 -10.55
C ALA A 12 5.62 3.14 -11.87
N ASN A 13 6.73 2.71 -12.41
CA ASN A 13 7.20 3.13 -13.72
C ASN A 13 7.64 1.90 -14.52
N GLY A 14 7.18 1.80 -15.76
CA GLY A 14 7.52 0.69 -16.61
C GLY A 14 7.04 0.86 -18.05
N VAL A 15 7.78 0.27 -18.96
CA VAL A 15 7.47 0.26 -20.39
C VAL A 15 7.42 -1.18 -20.87
N ALA A 16 6.36 -1.53 -21.57
CA ALA A 16 6.17 -2.82 -22.22
C ALA A 16 5.81 -2.60 -23.71
N VAL A 17 5.78 -3.67 -24.47
CA VAL A 17 5.35 -3.58 -25.87
C VAL A 17 3.86 -3.19 -25.91
N GLY A 18 3.57 -2.06 -26.53
CA GLY A 18 2.21 -1.55 -26.68
C GLY A 18 1.62 -0.83 -25.48
N MET A 19 2.33 -0.74 -24.33
CA MET A 19 1.84 -0.02 -23.16
C MET A 19 2.96 0.54 -22.27
N ALA A 20 2.71 1.69 -21.67
CA ALA A 20 3.57 2.28 -20.66
C ALA A 20 2.74 2.67 -19.43
N THR A 21 3.35 2.58 -18.27
CA THR A 21 2.79 3.00 -16.98
C THR A 21 3.73 3.98 -16.33
N SER A 22 3.22 5.07 -15.84
CA SER A 22 3.96 6.03 -15.01
C SER A 22 3.02 6.55 -13.93
N ILE A 23 3.24 6.12 -12.72
CA ILE A 23 2.42 6.46 -11.57
C ILE A 23 3.36 7.05 -10.52
N PRO A 24 3.26 8.36 -10.22
CA PRO A 24 4.05 8.95 -9.15
C PRO A 24 3.61 8.43 -7.78
N PRO A 25 4.49 8.46 -6.77
CA PRO A 25 4.15 8.10 -5.40
C PRO A 25 3.16 9.09 -4.79
N HIS A 26 2.36 8.61 -3.84
CA HIS A 26 1.36 9.39 -3.11
C HIS A 26 1.47 9.11 -1.61
N ASN A 27 1.02 10.05 -0.79
CA ASN A 27 1.00 9.91 0.65
C ASN A 27 0.05 8.77 1.08
N ALA A 28 0.58 7.83 1.88
CA ALA A 28 -0.17 6.65 2.30
C ALA A 28 -1.36 7.00 3.22
N THR A 29 -1.23 8.03 4.06
CA THR A 29 -2.30 8.51 4.94
C THR A 29 -3.44 9.10 4.11
N GLU A 30 -3.12 9.98 3.17
CA GLU A 30 -4.08 10.61 2.26
C GLU A 30 -4.84 9.58 1.42
N LEU A 31 -4.12 8.57 0.91
CA LEU A 31 -4.73 7.46 0.18
C LEU A 31 -5.70 6.65 1.05
N CYS A 32 -5.34 6.40 2.31
CA CYS A 32 -6.22 5.71 3.25
C CYS A 32 -7.46 6.54 3.58
N ASP A 33 -7.32 7.84 3.78
CA ASP A 33 -8.45 8.74 4.03
C ASP A 33 -9.39 8.83 2.82
N GLY A 34 -8.84 8.90 1.61
CA GLY A 34 -9.59 8.82 0.37
C GLY A 34 -10.36 7.49 0.22
N LEU A 35 -9.73 6.36 0.57
CA LEU A 35 -10.37 5.04 0.56
C LEU A 35 -11.47 4.94 1.63
N LEU A 36 -11.25 5.46 2.84
CA LEU A 36 -12.27 5.51 3.90
C LEU A 36 -13.46 6.37 3.47
N HIS A 37 -13.21 7.48 2.78
CA HIS A 37 -14.27 8.29 2.20
C HIS A 37 -15.08 7.52 1.14
N LEU A 38 -14.41 6.79 0.23
CA LEU A 38 -15.07 5.96 -0.78
C LEU A 38 -15.90 4.82 -0.18
N LEU A 39 -15.46 4.22 0.92
CA LEU A 39 -16.25 3.21 1.64
C LEU A 39 -17.56 3.79 2.21
N LYS A 40 -17.53 5.03 2.72
CA LYS A 40 -18.72 5.74 3.22
C LYS A 40 -19.60 6.28 2.09
N SER A 41 -18.98 6.70 0.98
CA SER A 41 -19.62 7.36 -0.16
C SER A 41 -19.15 6.76 -1.48
N PRO A 42 -19.63 5.57 -1.89
CA PRO A 42 -19.14 4.85 -3.07
C PRO A 42 -19.32 5.61 -4.40
N LYS A 43 -20.21 6.59 -4.43
CA LYS A 43 -20.47 7.44 -5.61
C LYS A 43 -19.70 8.76 -5.59
N ALA A 44 -18.76 8.96 -4.64
CA ALA A 44 -17.97 10.18 -4.59
C ALA A 44 -17.27 10.48 -5.92
N ARG A 45 -17.26 11.75 -6.31
CA ARG A 45 -16.62 12.21 -7.55
C ARG A 45 -15.12 12.41 -7.33
N THR A 46 -14.33 12.44 -8.42
CA THR A 46 -12.87 12.69 -8.34
C THR A 46 -12.56 14.03 -7.67
N GLU A 47 -13.36 15.07 -7.91
CA GLU A 47 -13.20 16.38 -7.27
C GLU A 47 -13.33 16.37 -5.74
N THR A 48 -14.12 15.43 -5.23
CA THR A 48 -14.23 15.24 -3.78
C THR A 48 -13.03 14.47 -3.22
N LEU A 49 -12.50 13.52 -3.98
CA LEU A 49 -11.33 12.74 -3.60
C LEU A 49 -10.05 13.57 -3.53
N ILE A 50 -9.91 14.58 -4.40
CA ILE A 50 -8.77 15.49 -4.39
C ILE A 50 -8.65 16.30 -3.08
N LYS A 51 -9.75 16.47 -2.35
CA LYS A 51 -9.67 17.07 -1.00
C LYS A 51 -8.92 16.19 0.02
N TYR A 52 -8.85 14.90 -0.24
CA TYR A 52 -8.12 13.92 0.59
C TYR A 52 -6.77 13.57 -0.02
N ILE A 53 -6.67 13.58 -1.35
CA ILE A 53 -5.47 13.24 -2.13
C ILE A 53 -5.19 14.41 -3.07
N PRO A 54 -4.56 15.48 -2.58
CA PRO A 54 -4.40 16.73 -3.36
C PRO A 54 -3.42 16.58 -4.53
N GLY A 55 -2.47 15.65 -4.44
CA GLY A 55 -1.45 15.41 -5.46
C GLY A 55 -0.52 14.26 -5.13
N PRO A 56 0.47 14.02 -5.98
CA PRO A 56 1.58 13.13 -5.65
C PRO A 56 2.39 13.67 -4.46
N ASP A 57 3.00 12.75 -3.70
CA ASP A 57 3.90 13.06 -2.60
C ASP A 57 5.27 12.41 -2.88
N PHE A 58 6.29 13.25 -3.05
CA PHE A 58 7.60 12.80 -3.48
C PHE A 58 8.57 12.68 -2.30
N PRO A 59 9.35 11.58 -2.18
CA PRO A 59 10.22 11.33 -1.02
C PRO A 59 11.36 12.34 -0.89
N ASN A 60 11.79 12.97 -1.98
CA ASN A 60 12.89 13.93 -1.98
C ASN A 60 12.43 15.38 -1.80
N GLY A 61 11.14 15.60 -1.58
CA GLY A 61 10.56 16.94 -1.53
C GLY A 61 10.40 17.56 -2.93
N GLY A 62 10.37 18.89 -2.97
CA GLY A 62 10.01 19.67 -4.15
C GLY A 62 8.59 20.20 -4.04
N GLU A 63 8.27 21.18 -4.88
CA GLU A 63 6.95 21.82 -4.89
C GLU A 63 6.25 21.56 -6.23
N ILE A 64 4.99 21.14 -6.16
CA ILE A 64 4.17 20.92 -7.36
C ILE A 64 3.60 22.27 -7.80
N ILE A 65 4.01 22.70 -9.00
CA ILE A 65 3.56 23.95 -9.62
C ILE A 65 2.52 23.63 -10.68
N GLU A 66 1.34 23.24 -10.26
CA GLU A 66 0.21 22.99 -11.17
C GLU A 66 -1.05 23.64 -10.58
N ASP A 67 -1.95 24.06 -11.44
CA ASP A 67 -3.26 24.53 -11.00
C ASP A 67 -4.18 23.36 -10.63
N ASP A 68 -5.10 23.61 -9.73
CA ASP A 68 -6.06 22.61 -9.24
C ASP A 68 -6.83 21.94 -10.38
N GLN A 69 -7.16 22.66 -11.45
CA GLN A 69 -7.91 22.14 -12.60
C GLN A 69 -7.07 21.16 -13.42
N SER A 70 -5.76 21.40 -13.56
CA SER A 70 -4.83 20.49 -14.21
C SER A 70 -4.72 19.18 -13.43
N ILE A 71 -4.57 19.27 -12.09
CA ILE A 71 -4.53 18.10 -11.19
C ILE A 71 -5.85 17.31 -11.27
N ILE A 72 -6.99 17.98 -11.18
CA ILE A 72 -8.32 17.38 -11.30
C ILE A 72 -8.46 16.63 -12.64
N THR A 73 -8.06 17.28 -13.73
CA THR A 73 -8.16 16.71 -15.07
C THR A 73 -7.26 15.49 -15.23
N SER A 74 -6.03 15.56 -14.73
CA SER A 74 -5.07 14.46 -14.72
C SER A 74 -5.59 13.25 -13.97
N TYR A 75 -6.16 13.43 -12.79
CA TYR A 75 -6.76 12.35 -12.01
C TYR A 75 -8.09 11.83 -12.56
N LYS A 76 -8.87 12.65 -13.27
CA LYS A 76 -10.08 12.20 -13.97
C LYS A 76 -9.77 11.31 -15.16
N THR A 77 -8.80 11.72 -15.96
CA THR A 77 -8.44 11.03 -17.21
C THR A 77 -7.46 9.88 -16.97
N GLY A 78 -6.75 9.88 -15.83
CA GLY A 78 -5.64 8.96 -15.57
C GLY A 78 -4.40 9.26 -16.41
N ARG A 79 -4.35 10.42 -17.07
CA ARG A 79 -3.23 10.89 -17.89
C ARG A 79 -2.97 12.36 -17.65
N GLY A 80 -1.69 12.71 -17.53
CA GLY A 80 -1.26 14.09 -17.32
C GLY A 80 0.22 14.18 -17.01
N SER A 81 0.63 15.30 -16.47
CA SER A 81 1.98 15.49 -15.93
C SER A 81 1.91 16.49 -14.79
N PHE A 82 2.82 16.34 -13.83
CA PHE A 82 2.98 17.29 -12.73
C PHE A 82 4.32 17.99 -12.88
N CYS A 83 4.30 19.33 -12.86
CA CYS A 83 5.49 20.15 -12.84
C CYS A 83 6.02 20.21 -11.41
N LEU A 84 7.26 19.79 -11.20
CA LEU A 84 7.90 19.74 -9.91
C LEU A 84 9.10 20.68 -9.91
N ARG A 85 9.17 21.60 -8.98
CA ARG A 85 10.27 22.55 -8.78
C ARG A 85 11.08 22.23 -7.54
N ALA A 86 12.38 22.55 -7.60
CA ALA A 86 13.27 22.53 -6.45
C ALA A 86 12.84 23.57 -5.41
N ASN A 87 12.94 23.25 -4.13
CA ASN A 87 12.76 24.20 -3.06
C ASN A 87 14.07 24.94 -2.79
N TRP A 88 13.97 26.23 -2.62
CA TRP A 88 15.12 27.09 -2.40
C TRP A 88 14.82 28.21 -1.40
N LYS A 89 15.86 28.79 -0.84
CA LYS A 89 15.80 29.97 0.03
C LYS A 89 16.98 30.89 -0.23
N THR A 90 16.84 32.17 0.12
CA THR A 90 17.95 33.12 0.14
C THR A 90 18.60 33.16 1.54
N GLU A 91 19.91 33.15 1.59
CA GLU A 91 20.68 33.37 2.80
C GLU A 91 21.46 34.67 2.65
N GLN A 92 21.32 35.59 3.61
CA GLN A 92 22.03 36.85 3.63
C GLN A 92 23.46 36.66 4.12
N LEU A 93 24.43 37.25 3.42
CA LEU A 93 25.84 37.22 3.75
C LEU A 93 26.30 38.62 4.22
N PRO A 94 27.50 38.71 4.88
CA PRO A 94 28.09 40.00 5.23
C PRO A 94 28.22 40.95 4.03
N HIS A 95 28.19 42.25 4.31
CA HIS A 95 28.30 43.32 3.30
C HIS A 95 27.11 43.40 2.30
N GLY A 96 25.93 42.88 2.68
CA GLY A 96 24.74 42.94 1.86
C GLY A 96 24.75 42.03 0.63
N GLN A 97 25.65 41.07 0.61
CA GLN A 97 25.61 39.96 -0.36
C GLN A 97 24.58 38.91 0.06
N TYR A 98 24.18 38.08 -0.87
CA TYR A 98 23.30 36.95 -0.60
C TYR A 98 23.69 35.74 -1.46
N GLN A 99 23.28 34.59 -1.02
CA GLN A 99 23.38 33.34 -1.77
C GLN A 99 22.01 32.66 -1.84
N ILE A 100 21.80 31.85 -2.86
CA ILE A 100 20.58 31.04 -3.02
C ILE A 100 20.97 29.61 -2.63
N VAL A 101 20.20 29.04 -1.72
CA VAL A 101 20.41 27.65 -1.25
C VAL A 101 19.25 26.79 -1.70
N VAL A 102 19.54 25.81 -2.53
CA VAL A 102 18.60 24.78 -2.96
C VAL A 102 18.59 23.65 -1.95
N ASN A 103 17.45 23.44 -1.30
CA ASN A 103 17.28 22.46 -0.21
C ASN A 103 16.68 21.12 -0.68
N SER A 104 16.02 21.11 -1.82
CA SER A 104 15.52 19.90 -2.43
C SER A 104 15.61 19.99 -3.94
N ILE A 105 15.78 18.87 -4.60
CA ILE A 105 15.78 18.75 -6.07
C ILE A 105 14.59 17.92 -6.51
N PRO A 106 14.09 18.11 -7.75
CA PRO A 106 12.97 17.35 -8.25
C PRO A 106 13.21 15.84 -8.25
N TYR A 107 12.12 15.09 -8.11
CA TYR A 107 12.15 13.63 -8.09
C TYR A 107 12.83 13.04 -9.34
N GLN A 108 13.68 12.03 -9.13
CA GLN A 108 14.51 11.36 -10.15
C GLN A 108 15.61 12.21 -10.81
N VAL A 109 15.82 13.45 -10.42
CA VAL A 109 16.96 14.25 -10.87
C VAL A 109 18.23 13.83 -10.13
N GLN A 110 19.30 13.57 -10.86
CA GLN A 110 20.61 13.24 -10.29
C GLN A 110 21.36 14.53 -9.92
N LYS A 111 21.60 14.74 -8.61
CA LYS A 111 22.28 15.94 -8.09
C LYS A 111 23.59 16.26 -8.81
N ALA A 112 24.46 15.27 -9.00
CA ALA A 112 25.77 15.48 -9.65
C ALA A 112 25.62 16.02 -11.08
N LYS A 113 24.70 15.46 -11.86
CA LYS A 113 24.45 15.95 -13.23
C LYS A 113 23.81 17.33 -13.26
N LEU A 114 22.95 17.65 -12.27
CA LEU A 114 22.37 18.97 -12.15
C LEU A 114 23.44 20.02 -11.85
N VAL A 115 24.35 19.73 -10.91
CA VAL A 115 25.47 20.64 -10.57
C VAL A 115 26.40 20.82 -11.76
N GLU A 116 26.80 19.75 -12.44
CA GLU A 116 27.61 19.78 -13.67
C GLU A 116 26.95 20.62 -14.76
N LYS A 117 25.68 20.39 -15.03
CA LYS A 117 24.93 21.15 -16.04
C LYS A 117 24.85 22.66 -15.72
N ILE A 118 24.68 23.03 -14.45
CA ILE A 118 24.69 24.44 -14.04
C ILE A 118 26.11 25.04 -14.19
N ALA A 119 27.15 24.31 -13.82
CA ALA A 119 28.55 24.74 -14.00
C ALA A 119 28.87 24.99 -15.50
N ASP A 120 28.47 24.06 -16.37
CA ASP A 120 28.60 24.23 -17.83
C ASP A 120 27.89 25.50 -18.32
N LEU A 121 26.69 25.78 -17.83
CA LEU A 121 25.94 27.00 -18.19
C LEU A 121 26.63 28.29 -17.74
N ILE A 122 27.38 28.24 -16.61
CA ILE A 122 28.22 29.35 -16.15
C ILE A 122 29.43 29.54 -17.05
N ASP A 123 30.15 28.47 -17.36
CA ASP A 123 31.35 28.48 -18.19
C ASP A 123 31.06 28.91 -19.63
N GLU A 124 29.95 28.47 -20.19
CA GLU A 124 29.47 28.88 -21.50
C GLU A 124 28.86 30.31 -21.51
N LYS A 125 28.84 30.99 -20.34
CA LYS A 125 28.26 32.34 -20.19
C LYS A 125 26.78 32.45 -20.58
N LYS A 126 26.05 31.34 -20.55
CA LYS A 126 24.61 31.30 -20.84
C LYS A 126 23.78 31.91 -19.70
N ILE A 127 24.33 31.85 -18.47
CA ILE A 127 23.74 32.48 -17.27
C ILE A 127 24.76 33.47 -16.68
N PRO A 128 24.89 34.67 -17.25
CA PRO A 128 25.93 35.63 -16.83
C PRO A 128 25.69 36.20 -15.43
N TRP A 129 24.52 36.04 -14.86
CA TRP A 129 24.14 36.53 -13.53
C TRP A 129 24.61 35.62 -12.38
N LEU A 130 24.96 34.36 -12.67
CA LEU A 130 25.51 33.42 -11.69
C LEU A 130 27.04 33.44 -11.76
N ALA A 131 27.68 33.54 -10.60
CA ALA A 131 29.14 33.55 -10.49
C ALA A 131 29.71 32.15 -10.28
N ASP A 132 29.07 31.35 -9.43
CA ASP A 132 29.55 30.03 -9.05
C ASP A 132 28.44 29.15 -8.52
N ILE A 133 28.68 27.84 -8.48
CA ILE A 133 27.83 26.82 -7.86
C ILE A 133 28.68 25.94 -6.93
N ILE A 134 28.24 25.74 -5.69
CA ILE A 134 28.95 24.98 -4.68
C ILE A 134 28.02 23.90 -4.11
N ASP A 135 28.49 22.66 -4.11
CA ASP A 135 27.77 21.55 -3.47
C ASP A 135 28.25 21.36 -2.03
N GLU A 136 27.46 21.82 -1.07
CA GLU A 136 27.72 21.69 0.37
C GLU A 136 26.85 20.57 1.00
N SER A 137 26.26 19.69 0.18
CA SER A 137 25.38 18.65 0.68
C SER A 137 26.13 17.62 1.53
N THR A 138 25.51 17.20 2.62
CA THR A 138 25.93 16.09 3.49
C THR A 138 24.88 14.98 3.45
N GLU A 139 24.14 14.77 4.55
CA GLU A 139 22.93 13.92 4.57
C GLU A 139 21.76 14.63 3.89
N ASP A 140 21.68 15.97 4.06
CA ASP A 140 20.68 16.83 3.44
C ASP A 140 21.24 17.50 2.17
N ILE A 141 20.34 17.77 1.22
CA ILE A 141 20.69 18.51 0.01
C ILE A 141 20.92 19.97 0.36
N ARG A 142 22.10 20.49 0.00
CA ARG A 142 22.47 21.89 0.11
C ARG A 142 23.34 22.29 -1.09
N VAL A 143 22.72 22.78 -2.14
CA VAL A 143 23.41 23.31 -3.29
C VAL A 143 23.33 24.82 -3.25
N VAL A 144 24.48 25.47 -3.17
CA VAL A 144 24.62 26.93 -3.04
C VAL A 144 24.88 27.54 -4.41
N LEU A 145 24.05 28.46 -4.81
CA LEU A 145 24.19 29.27 -6.02
C LEU A 145 24.65 30.67 -5.62
N VAL A 146 25.77 31.12 -6.16
CA VAL A 146 26.37 32.42 -5.84
C VAL A 146 26.08 33.41 -6.94
N PRO A 147 25.19 34.42 -6.71
CA PRO A 147 24.93 35.47 -7.70
C PRO A 147 26.18 36.34 -7.91
N ARG A 148 26.39 36.83 -9.14
CA ARG A 148 27.52 37.67 -9.48
C ARG A 148 27.45 39.07 -8.85
N SER A 149 26.27 39.57 -8.58
CA SER A 149 26.04 40.89 -7.97
C SER A 149 24.89 40.81 -6.99
N ARG A 150 25.00 41.60 -5.90
CA ARG A 150 23.93 41.81 -4.92
C ARG A 150 22.67 42.50 -5.47
N THR A 151 22.74 43.10 -6.66
CA THR A 151 21.64 43.80 -7.32
C THR A 151 20.78 42.86 -8.14
N ILE A 152 21.18 41.62 -8.33
CA ILE A 152 20.38 40.63 -9.08
C ILE A 152 19.26 40.15 -8.18
N ASP A 153 18.04 40.13 -8.73
CA ASP A 153 16.88 39.63 -8.04
C ASP A 153 16.91 38.08 -8.01
N ALA A 154 16.77 37.48 -6.81
CA ALA A 154 16.85 36.03 -6.63
C ALA A 154 15.72 35.28 -7.35
N GLU A 155 14.50 35.80 -7.33
CA GLU A 155 13.35 35.17 -7.97
C GLU A 155 13.53 35.13 -9.51
N SER A 156 13.95 36.26 -10.10
CA SER A 156 14.24 36.35 -11.53
C SER A 156 15.35 35.41 -11.97
N LEU A 157 16.41 35.26 -11.14
CA LEU A 157 17.50 34.33 -11.41
C LEU A 157 17.01 32.87 -11.36
N MET A 158 16.22 32.52 -10.35
CA MET A 158 15.67 31.17 -10.23
C MET A 158 14.71 30.83 -11.38
N GLU A 159 13.89 31.76 -11.84
CA GLU A 159 13.01 31.54 -13.01
C GLU A 159 13.80 31.26 -14.30
N ILE A 160 14.98 31.86 -14.46
CA ILE A 160 15.88 31.56 -15.58
C ILE A 160 16.48 30.15 -15.42
N LEU A 161 16.89 29.80 -14.20
CA LEU A 161 17.47 28.49 -13.89
C LEU A 161 16.43 27.36 -14.07
N PHE A 162 15.19 27.56 -13.64
CA PHE A 162 14.09 26.60 -13.85
C PHE A 162 13.86 26.29 -15.33
N LYS A 163 14.04 27.27 -16.22
CA LYS A 163 13.90 27.09 -17.67
C LYS A 163 15.15 26.48 -18.34
N SER A 164 16.31 26.60 -17.70
CA SER A 164 17.61 26.26 -18.31
C SER A 164 18.17 24.92 -17.84
N CYS A 165 17.73 24.42 -16.67
CA CYS A 165 18.23 23.19 -16.08
C CYS A 165 17.14 22.40 -15.35
N ASP A 166 17.52 21.24 -14.80
CA ASP A 166 16.59 20.28 -14.21
C ASP A 166 16.18 20.61 -12.76
N LEU A 167 16.28 21.89 -12.37
CA LEU A 167 15.65 22.42 -11.13
C LEU A 167 14.12 22.47 -11.24
N GLU A 168 13.60 22.43 -12.46
CA GLU A 168 12.21 22.14 -12.76
C GLU A 168 12.13 20.88 -13.64
N SER A 169 11.26 19.95 -13.30
CA SER A 169 11.06 18.73 -14.10
C SER A 169 9.58 18.37 -14.18
N ARG A 170 9.19 17.64 -15.23
CA ARG A 170 7.84 17.13 -15.40
C ARG A 170 7.78 15.66 -15.12
N VAL A 171 6.95 15.27 -14.13
CA VAL A 171 6.69 13.87 -13.80
C VAL A 171 5.40 13.44 -14.49
N PRO A 172 5.46 12.49 -15.42
CA PRO A 172 4.28 12.05 -16.15
C PRO A 172 3.35 11.21 -15.26
N LEU A 173 2.04 11.36 -15.46
CA LEU A 173 1.01 10.48 -14.93
C LEU A 173 0.41 9.67 -16.08
N ASN A 174 0.47 8.35 -15.97
CA ASN A 174 -0.24 7.43 -16.85
C ASN A 174 -0.69 6.21 -16.02
N LEU A 175 -1.92 6.25 -15.53
CA LEU A 175 -2.53 5.20 -14.71
C LEU A 175 -2.98 4.00 -15.57
N ASN A 176 -2.10 3.52 -16.44
CA ASN A 176 -2.35 2.34 -17.24
C ASN A 176 -2.04 1.10 -16.43
N VAL A 177 -3.06 0.38 -16.03
CA VAL A 177 -2.98 -0.75 -15.09
C VAL A 177 -3.73 -1.97 -15.61
N LEU A 178 -3.38 -3.15 -15.10
CA LEU A 178 -4.08 -4.39 -15.38
C LEU A 178 -5.21 -4.58 -14.37
N THR A 179 -6.45 -4.39 -14.80
CA THR A 179 -7.62 -4.70 -13.96
C THR A 179 -7.99 -6.17 -14.09
N LYS A 180 -8.36 -6.76 -12.96
CA LYS A 180 -8.69 -8.20 -12.86
C LYS A 180 -7.63 -9.12 -13.49
N GLY A 181 -6.40 -8.61 -13.59
CA GLY A 181 -5.21 -9.34 -14.04
C GLY A 181 -5.16 -9.67 -15.54
N LYS A 182 -5.98 -9.02 -16.39
CA LYS A 182 -6.11 -9.47 -17.80
C LYS A 182 -6.08 -8.38 -18.87
N VAL A 183 -6.61 -7.20 -18.62
CA VAL A 183 -6.73 -6.17 -19.66
C VAL A 183 -6.07 -4.89 -19.20
N PRO A 184 -5.11 -4.35 -19.99
CA PRO A 184 -4.55 -3.03 -19.73
C PRO A 184 -5.60 -1.95 -20.00
N GLU A 185 -5.82 -1.09 -19.04
CA GLU A 185 -6.70 0.08 -19.19
C GLU A 185 -6.20 1.27 -18.41
N VAL A 186 -6.48 2.47 -18.91
CA VAL A 186 -6.16 3.71 -18.21
C VAL A 186 -7.31 4.03 -17.26
N LEU A 187 -7.03 3.99 -15.97
CA LEU A 187 -8.02 4.29 -14.95
C LEU A 187 -7.90 5.74 -14.47
N SER A 188 -9.03 6.32 -14.05
CA SER A 188 -9.02 7.50 -13.20
C SER A 188 -8.50 7.15 -11.79
N LEU A 189 -8.08 8.15 -11.01
CA LEU A 189 -7.71 7.94 -9.60
C LEU A 189 -8.82 7.19 -8.83
N ARG A 190 -10.08 7.61 -9.00
CA ARG A 190 -11.23 6.92 -8.41
C ARG A 190 -11.34 5.47 -8.89
N GLY A 191 -11.11 5.23 -10.19
CA GLY A 191 -11.13 3.88 -10.77
C GLY A 191 -10.07 2.98 -10.12
N ALA A 192 -8.84 3.47 -9.95
CA ALA A 192 -7.75 2.75 -9.32
C ALA A 192 -8.03 2.42 -7.83
N LEU A 193 -8.58 3.39 -7.08
CA LEU A 193 -8.97 3.19 -5.68
C LEU A 193 -10.11 2.16 -5.55
N ASN A 194 -11.11 2.23 -6.43
CA ASN A 194 -12.20 1.25 -6.44
C ASN A 194 -11.70 -0.16 -6.80
N ALA A 195 -10.83 -0.29 -7.79
CA ALA A 195 -10.24 -1.58 -8.16
C ALA A 195 -9.46 -2.19 -6.98
N PHE A 196 -8.74 -1.37 -6.20
CA PHE A 196 -8.09 -1.82 -4.97
C PHE A 196 -9.12 -2.29 -3.93
N LEU A 197 -10.19 -1.54 -3.69
CA LEU A 197 -11.24 -1.94 -2.74
C LEU A 197 -11.93 -3.25 -3.15
N GLU A 198 -12.29 -3.41 -4.43
CA GLU A 198 -12.87 -4.66 -4.95
C GLU A 198 -11.94 -5.85 -4.69
N HIS A 199 -10.65 -5.69 -4.99
CA HIS A 199 -9.65 -6.72 -4.70
C HIS A 199 -9.55 -7.03 -3.20
N ARG A 200 -9.58 -6.01 -2.33
CA ARG A 200 -9.57 -6.19 -0.86
C ARG A 200 -10.79 -6.96 -0.38
N PHE A 201 -11.98 -6.67 -0.91
CA PHE A 201 -13.20 -7.43 -0.60
C PHE A 201 -13.10 -8.89 -1.04
N GLU A 202 -12.57 -9.15 -2.23
CA GLU A 202 -12.36 -10.52 -2.71
C GLU A 202 -11.38 -11.29 -1.80
N VAL A 203 -10.26 -10.69 -1.46
CA VAL A 203 -9.27 -11.27 -0.54
C VAL A 203 -9.87 -11.54 0.83
N LEU A 204 -10.63 -10.58 1.38
CA LEU A 204 -11.31 -10.75 2.67
C LEU A 204 -12.26 -11.96 2.64
N ARG A 205 -13.10 -12.06 1.61
CA ARG A 205 -14.02 -13.18 1.44
C ARG A 205 -13.30 -14.53 1.34
N ARG A 206 -12.23 -14.61 0.55
CA ARG A 206 -11.43 -15.84 0.42
C ARG A 206 -10.81 -16.25 1.75
N ARG A 207 -10.16 -15.32 2.45
CA ARG A 207 -9.55 -15.58 3.76
C ARG A 207 -10.58 -16.01 4.79
N THR A 208 -11.75 -15.34 4.81
CA THR A 208 -12.82 -15.67 5.76
C THR A 208 -13.42 -17.04 5.46
N LYS A 209 -13.61 -17.42 4.19
CA LYS A 209 -14.06 -18.76 3.81
C LYS A 209 -13.08 -19.85 4.22
N ASP A 210 -11.78 -19.67 3.96
CA ASP A 210 -10.75 -20.62 4.37
C ASP A 210 -10.70 -20.77 5.91
N LYS A 211 -10.70 -19.63 6.64
CA LYS A 211 -10.75 -19.65 8.10
C LYS A 211 -12.00 -20.35 8.62
N LYS A 212 -13.16 -20.05 8.03
CA LYS A 212 -14.43 -20.71 8.38
C LYS A 212 -14.34 -22.22 8.19
N SER A 213 -13.86 -22.71 7.04
CA SER A 213 -13.73 -24.15 6.77
C SER A 213 -12.81 -24.85 7.78
N LYS A 214 -11.71 -24.20 8.18
CA LYS A 214 -10.81 -24.75 9.21
C LYS A 214 -11.47 -24.80 10.58
N VAL A 215 -12.22 -23.76 10.95
CA VAL A 215 -12.97 -23.72 12.22
C VAL A 215 -14.07 -24.77 12.25
N GLU A 216 -14.84 -24.92 11.15
CA GLU A 216 -15.88 -25.93 11.05
C GLU A 216 -15.32 -27.35 11.18
N LEU A 217 -14.19 -27.66 10.49
CA LEU A 217 -13.53 -28.95 10.63
C LEU A 217 -13.05 -29.20 12.07
N ARG A 218 -12.51 -28.18 12.74
CA ARG A 218 -12.07 -28.32 14.13
C ARG A 218 -13.24 -28.54 15.08
N ILE A 219 -14.34 -27.81 14.91
CA ILE A 219 -15.57 -28.02 15.68
C ILE A 219 -16.09 -29.44 15.51
N GLU A 220 -16.14 -29.94 14.28
CA GLU A 220 -16.53 -31.32 13.95
C GLU A 220 -15.72 -32.37 14.72
N ILE A 221 -14.38 -32.19 14.76
CA ILE A 221 -13.49 -33.08 15.52
C ILE A 221 -13.77 -32.97 17.04
N LEU A 222 -13.96 -31.78 17.56
CA LEU A 222 -14.26 -31.57 18.99
C LEU A 222 -15.63 -32.18 19.40
N GLU A 223 -16.62 -32.14 18.50
CA GLU A 223 -17.90 -32.84 18.72
C GLU A 223 -17.68 -34.34 18.83
N GLY A 224 -16.81 -34.92 18.01
CA GLY A 224 -16.41 -36.34 18.14
C GLY A 224 -15.76 -36.63 19.51
N PHE A 225 -14.87 -35.74 19.96
CA PHE A 225 -14.23 -35.93 21.29
C PHE A 225 -15.24 -35.81 22.45
N ARG A 226 -16.22 -34.91 22.37
CA ARG A 226 -17.28 -34.83 23.36
C ARG A 226 -18.08 -36.11 23.49
N VAL A 227 -18.35 -36.81 22.37
CA VAL A 227 -18.97 -38.11 22.39
C VAL A 227 -18.12 -39.14 23.16
N VAL A 228 -16.79 -39.11 22.99
CA VAL A 228 -15.86 -39.99 23.73
C VAL A 228 -15.91 -39.72 25.22
N TYR A 229 -15.82 -38.44 25.64
CA TYR A 229 -15.83 -38.11 27.08
C TYR A 229 -17.14 -38.50 27.78
N LEU A 230 -18.27 -38.37 27.07
CA LEU A 230 -19.57 -38.81 27.60
C LEU A 230 -19.72 -40.35 27.66
N ASN A 231 -18.94 -41.10 26.91
CA ASN A 231 -19.11 -42.56 26.74
C ASN A 231 -17.78 -43.33 26.85
N LEU A 232 -16.84 -42.85 27.67
CA LEU A 232 -15.45 -43.30 27.69
C LEU A 232 -15.29 -44.82 27.79
N ASP A 233 -15.96 -45.45 28.76
CA ASP A 233 -15.86 -46.91 28.97
C ASP A 233 -16.38 -47.71 27.76
N SER A 234 -17.48 -47.24 27.16
CA SER A 234 -18.05 -47.85 25.97
C SER A 234 -17.15 -47.74 24.75
N VAL A 235 -16.48 -46.57 24.58
CA VAL A 235 -15.52 -46.34 23.49
C VAL A 235 -14.29 -47.23 23.65
N ILE A 236 -13.71 -47.29 24.85
CA ILE A 236 -12.58 -48.15 25.16
C ILE A 236 -12.92 -49.63 24.92
N LYS A 237 -14.12 -50.04 25.34
CA LYS A 237 -14.58 -51.42 25.13
C LYS A 237 -14.67 -51.78 23.66
N ILE A 238 -15.28 -50.89 22.82
CA ILE A 238 -15.39 -51.12 21.38
C ILE A 238 -14.01 -51.18 20.73
N ILE A 239 -13.07 -50.26 21.07
CA ILE A 239 -11.72 -50.29 20.53
C ILE A 239 -10.95 -51.58 20.84
N ARG A 240 -11.20 -52.17 22.01
CA ARG A 240 -10.49 -53.39 22.48
C ARG A 240 -11.10 -54.68 22.00
N GLU A 241 -12.41 -54.76 21.86
CA GLU A 241 -13.16 -56.00 21.69
C GLU A 241 -13.77 -56.17 20.30
N SER A 242 -13.97 -55.08 19.54
CA SER A 242 -14.58 -55.13 18.21
C SER A 242 -13.55 -55.42 17.12
N GLU A 243 -13.92 -56.27 16.15
CA GLU A 243 -13.13 -56.53 14.94
C GLU A 243 -13.14 -55.29 13.99
N ASP A 244 -14.23 -54.52 13.98
CA ASP A 244 -14.39 -53.29 13.20
C ASP A 244 -14.93 -52.13 14.08
N PRO A 245 -14.03 -51.48 14.84
CA PRO A 245 -14.41 -50.36 15.70
C PRO A 245 -15.05 -49.19 14.99
N GLU A 246 -14.64 -48.93 13.72
CA GLU A 246 -15.15 -47.79 12.93
C GLU A 246 -16.64 -47.94 12.62
N THR A 247 -17.03 -49.09 12.10
CA THR A 247 -18.44 -49.36 11.75
C THR A 247 -19.33 -49.39 13.00
N GLU A 248 -18.81 -49.94 14.11
CA GLU A 248 -19.58 -50.01 15.36
C GLU A 248 -19.78 -48.63 15.99
N MET A 249 -18.76 -47.77 16.04
CA MET A 249 -18.85 -46.42 16.54
C MET A 249 -19.81 -45.60 15.68
N LYS A 250 -19.72 -45.74 14.35
CA LYS A 250 -20.63 -45.02 13.40
C LYS A 250 -22.07 -45.42 13.65
N ARG A 251 -22.36 -46.69 13.83
CA ARG A 251 -23.71 -47.18 14.10
C ARG A 251 -24.27 -46.69 15.43
N LYS A 252 -23.42 -46.69 16.51
CA LYS A 252 -23.84 -46.43 17.88
C LYS A 252 -24.06 -44.93 18.16
N TRP A 253 -23.15 -44.04 17.68
CA TRP A 253 -23.17 -42.62 17.99
C TRP A 253 -23.43 -41.74 16.78
N LYS A 254 -23.65 -42.29 15.58
CA LYS A 254 -23.91 -41.57 14.33
C LYS A 254 -22.82 -40.52 13.99
N ILE A 255 -21.58 -40.79 14.39
CA ILE A 255 -20.42 -39.94 14.09
C ILE A 255 -19.86 -40.32 12.71
N ASN A 256 -19.23 -39.32 12.06
CA ASN A 256 -18.67 -39.50 10.71
C ASN A 256 -17.20 -40.03 10.75
N THR A 257 -16.68 -40.35 9.56
CA THR A 257 -15.34 -40.90 9.40
C THR A 257 -14.25 -39.94 9.91
N THR A 258 -14.39 -38.61 9.74
CA THR A 258 -13.43 -37.63 10.25
C THR A 258 -13.35 -37.65 11.77
N GLN A 259 -14.50 -37.70 12.44
CA GLN A 259 -14.60 -37.79 13.88
C GLN A 259 -14.03 -39.10 14.40
N ILE A 260 -14.35 -40.24 13.76
CA ILE A 260 -13.86 -41.58 14.13
C ILE A 260 -12.34 -41.63 14.02
N ASN A 261 -11.75 -41.17 12.91
CA ASN A 261 -10.31 -41.12 12.74
C ASN A 261 -9.63 -40.25 13.80
N ALA A 262 -10.23 -39.12 14.14
CA ALA A 262 -9.72 -38.27 15.21
C ALA A 262 -9.76 -38.98 16.58
N ILE A 263 -10.81 -39.73 16.86
CA ILE A 263 -10.95 -40.52 18.09
C ILE A 263 -9.90 -41.66 18.15
N LEU A 264 -9.77 -42.43 17.09
CA LEU A 264 -8.83 -43.56 17.06
C LEU A 264 -7.36 -43.13 17.10
N THR A 265 -7.04 -41.90 16.65
CA THR A 265 -5.69 -41.34 16.73
C THR A 265 -5.44 -40.51 18.00
N MET A 266 -6.43 -40.44 18.89
CA MET A 266 -6.33 -39.68 20.14
C MET A 266 -5.25 -40.28 21.07
N ARG A 267 -4.43 -39.41 21.65
CA ARG A 267 -3.42 -39.84 22.64
C ARG A 267 -4.07 -40.07 23.98
N LEU A 268 -3.65 -41.15 24.72
CA LEU A 268 -4.19 -41.50 26.04
C LEU A 268 -4.18 -40.35 27.06
N ARG A 269 -3.16 -39.47 26.99
CA ARG A 269 -3.09 -38.31 27.88
C ARG A 269 -4.27 -37.35 27.72
N GLN A 270 -4.90 -37.28 26.55
CA GLN A 270 -6.03 -36.43 26.24
C GLN A 270 -7.32 -36.88 26.92
N LEU A 271 -7.37 -38.10 27.46
CA LEU A 271 -8.51 -38.62 28.22
C LEU A 271 -8.57 -38.13 29.68
N ARG A 272 -7.65 -37.23 30.07
CA ARG A 272 -7.65 -36.64 31.42
C ARG A 272 -8.75 -35.61 31.56
N LYS A 273 -9.34 -35.50 32.76
CA LYS A 273 -10.43 -34.56 33.08
C LYS A 273 -10.09 -33.07 32.79
N LEU A 274 -8.84 -32.70 32.95
CA LEU A 274 -8.39 -31.33 32.63
C LEU A 274 -8.45 -31.03 31.11
N GLU A 275 -8.22 -32.02 30.26
CA GLU A 275 -8.31 -31.91 28.82
C GLU A 275 -9.77 -31.80 28.35
N GLU A 276 -10.71 -32.46 29.04
CA GLU A 276 -12.15 -32.31 28.77
C GLU A 276 -12.62 -30.88 28.95
N ILE A 277 -12.22 -30.19 30.03
CA ILE A 277 -12.52 -28.80 30.28
C ILE A 277 -11.92 -27.89 29.17
N ALA A 278 -10.68 -28.18 28.77
CA ALA A 278 -10.03 -27.42 27.70
C ALA A 278 -10.75 -27.57 26.35
N ILE A 279 -11.20 -28.79 26.02
CA ILE A 279 -11.94 -29.08 24.79
C ILE A 279 -13.30 -28.35 24.79
N GLU A 280 -14.02 -28.33 25.90
CA GLU A 280 -15.31 -27.64 26.00
C GLU A 280 -15.14 -26.11 25.87
N SER A 281 -14.07 -25.57 26.47
CA SER A 281 -13.71 -24.16 26.32
C SER A 281 -13.34 -23.82 24.87
N GLU A 282 -12.53 -24.66 24.21
CA GLU A 282 -12.17 -24.50 22.80
C GLU A 282 -13.40 -24.57 21.89
N TYR A 283 -14.29 -25.53 22.12
CA TYR A 283 -15.54 -25.70 21.37
C TYR A 283 -16.40 -24.44 21.45
N THR A 284 -16.58 -23.89 22.66
CA THR A 284 -17.37 -22.68 22.89
C THR A 284 -16.76 -21.47 22.18
N SER A 285 -15.43 -21.29 22.27
CA SER A 285 -14.69 -20.21 21.61
C SER A 285 -14.83 -20.28 20.09
N LEU A 286 -14.62 -21.45 19.49
CA LEU A 286 -14.70 -21.66 18.05
C LEU A 286 -16.12 -21.44 17.50
N ASN A 287 -17.16 -21.79 18.27
CA ASN A 287 -18.54 -21.50 17.89
C ASN A 287 -18.84 -19.99 17.89
N SER A 288 -18.23 -19.21 18.79
CA SER A 288 -18.30 -17.76 18.76
C SER A 288 -17.58 -17.20 17.52
N ASP A 289 -16.36 -17.69 17.25
CA ASP A 289 -15.60 -17.32 16.04
C ASP A 289 -16.37 -17.63 14.76
N LEU A 290 -17.01 -18.79 14.69
CA LEU A 290 -17.83 -19.20 13.53
C LEU A 290 -19.00 -18.24 13.30
N LYS A 291 -19.66 -17.77 14.37
CA LYS A 291 -20.72 -16.77 14.27
C LYS A 291 -20.20 -15.45 13.68
N ASP A 292 -19.03 -15.00 14.14
CA ASP A 292 -18.44 -13.74 13.63
C ASP A 292 -17.96 -13.87 12.18
N LEU A 293 -17.35 -14.99 11.80
CA LEU A 293 -16.99 -15.27 10.41
C LEU A 293 -18.22 -15.30 9.49
N ASN A 294 -19.33 -15.85 9.96
CA ASN A 294 -20.59 -15.85 9.22
C ASN A 294 -21.20 -14.45 9.04
N LYS A 295 -21.01 -13.53 10.01
CA LYS A 295 -21.41 -12.11 9.86
C LYS A 295 -20.61 -11.39 8.77
N ILE A 296 -19.30 -11.67 8.69
CA ILE A 296 -18.43 -11.07 7.67
C ILE A 296 -18.78 -11.57 6.25
N LEU A 297 -19.28 -12.80 6.12
CA LEU A 297 -19.59 -13.40 4.82
C LEU A 297 -21.00 -13.05 4.30
N LYS A 298 -21.89 -12.53 5.14
CA LYS A 298 -23.18 -11.97 4.74
C LYS A 298 -23.04 -10.62 4.07
#